data_dc7b6dd4b2c5cfdac59b7189a196049a
#
_entry.id   dc7b6dd4b2c5cfdac59b7189a196049a
#
_cell.length_a   1.000
_cell.length_b   1.000
_cell.length_c   1.000
_cell.angle_alpha   90.00
_cell.angle_beta   90.00
_cell.angle_gamma   90.00
#
_symmetry.space_group_name_H-M   'P 1'
#
loop_
_entity.id
_entity.type
_entity.pdbx_description
1 polymer ?
#
loop_
_entity_poly.entity_id
_entity_poly.type
_entity_poly.pdbx_seq_one_letter_code
_entity_poly.pdbx_strand_id
1 'polypeptide(L)'
;MYYLYILKCADKTLYTGITTDLKRRMVEHNSTKLGAKYTSSRRPVKIVFSKKFKNRSSASKEESRIKKLKKHKKLELIKKI
;
A
#
# COMPACT_ATOMS: atom_id res chain seq x y z
N MET A 1 15.22 6.75 -0.57
CA MET A 1 13.81 7.16 -0.72
C MET A 1 12.87 6.08 -0.24
N TYR A 2 11.76 6.47 0.37
CA TYR A 2 10.71 5.55 0.81
C TYR A 2 9.43 5.87 0.07
N TYR A 3 8.64 4.86 -0.21
CA TYR A 3 7.34 5.01 -0.88
C TYR A 3 6.25 4.47 0.02
N LEU A 4 5.22 5.27 0.21
CA LEU A 4 3.97 4.82 0.79
C LEU A 4 3.09 4.37 -0.38
N TYR A 5 2.40 3.25 -0.22
CA TYR A 5 1.53 2.75 -1.28
C TYR A 5 0.24 2.22 -0.69
N ILE A 6 -0.81 2.25 -1.51
CA ILE A 6 -2.07 1.59 -1.18
C ILE A 6 -2.34 0.57 -2.27
N LEU A 7 -2.60 -0.67 -1.86
CA LEU A 7 -2.94 -1.76 -2.76
C LEU A 7 -4.44 -2.01 -2.71
N LYS A 8 -5.02 -2.27 -3.87
CA LYS A 8 -6.38 -2.80 -3.96
C LYS A 8 -6.28 -4.30 -4.21
N CYS A 9 -6.89 -5.09 -3.33
CA CYS A 9 -6.86 -6.53 -3.39
C CYS A 9 -8.00 -7.08 -4.27
N ALA A 10 -7.94 -8.37 -4.61
CA ALA A 10 -8.95 -9.01 -5.44
C ALA A 10 -10.34 -8.94 -4.80
N ASP A 11 -10.43 -8.98 -3.49
CA ASP A 11 -11.69 -8.86 -2.74
C ASP A 11 -12.12 -7.41 -2.51
N LYS A 12 -11.47 -6.45 -3.20
CA LYS A 12 -11.74 -5.01 -3.12
C LYS A 12 -11.35 -4.36 -1.79
N THR A 13 -10.65 -5.06 -0.91
CA THR A 13 -10.10 -4.44 0.30
C THR A 13 -8.84 -3.65 -0.04
N LEU A 14 -8.45 -2.74 0.86
CA LEU A 14 -7.29 -1.87 0.68
C LEU A 14 -6.21 -2.21 1.71
N TYR A 15 -4.97 -2.22 1.28
CA TYR A 15 -3.81 -2.46 2.14
C TYR A 15 -2.82 -1.30 1.99
N THR A 16 -2.35 -0.73 3.09
CA THR A 16 -1.40 0.38 3.09
C THR A 16 -0.06 -0.09 3.65
N GLY A 17 1.03 0.27 2.96
CA GLY A 17 2.36 -0.10 3.41
C GLY A 17 3.41 0.89 2.94
N ILE A 18 4.66 0.65 3.35
CA ILE A 18 5.81 1.44 2.88
C ILE A 18 6.90 0.49 2.38
N THR A 19 7.69 0.97 1.42
CA THR A 19 8.79 0.19 0.86
C THR A 19 9.83 1.13 0.26
N THR A 20 11.03 0.62 0.06
CA THR A 20 12.07 1.32 -0.68
C THR A 20 12.03 0.98 -2.17
N ASP A 21 11.26 -0.04 -2.58
CA ASP A 21 11.19 -0.51 -3.95
C ASP A 21 9.77 -1.00 -4.26
N LEU A 22 8.97 -0.13 -4.88
CA LEU A 22 7.57 -0.43 -5.20
C LEU A 22 7.42 -1.65 -6.10
N LYS A 23 8.26 -1.75 -7.13
CA LYS A 23 8.18 -2.82 -8.11
C LYS A 23 8.44 -4.18 -7.48
N ARG A 24 9.52 -4.27 -6.70
CA ARG A 24 9.87 -5.50 -5.99
C ARG A 24 8.77 -5.88 -5.00
N ARG A 25 8.28 -4.92 -4.22
CA ARG A 25 7.26 -5.19 -3.20
C ARG A 25 5.96 -5.68 -3.82
N MET A 26 5.60 -5.13 -5.00
CA MET A 26 4.41 -5.58 -5.72
C MET A 26 4.54 -7.05 -6.15
N VAL A 27 5.71 -7.44 -6.65
CA VAL A 27 5.98 -8.84 -7.01
C VAL A 27 5.87 -9.72 -5.78
N GLU A 28 6.45 -9.29 -4.64
CA GLU A 28 6.38 -10.05 -3.39
C GLU A 28 4.94 -10.25 -2.93
N HIS A 29 4.11 -9.21 -3.00
CA HIS A 29 2.71 -9.31 -2.59
C HIS A 29 1.91 -10.27 -3.46
N ASN A 30 2.26 -10.38 -4.74
CA ASN A 30 1.48 -11.20 -5.68
C ASN A 30 1.98 -12.62 -5.86
N SER A 31 3.23 -12.91 -5.55
CA SER A 31 3.81 -14.19 -5.97
C SER A 31 4.69 -14.89 -4.96
N THR A 32 5.01 -14.29 -3.81
CA THR A 32 5.95 -14.87 -2.88
C THR A 32 5.43 -14.90 -1.45
N LYS A 33 6.15 -15.68 -0.60
CA LYS A 33 5.88 -15.72 0.84
C LYS A 33 6.33 -14.44 1.54
N LEU A 34 7.11 -13.59 0.86
CA LEU A 34 7.62 -12.34 1.41
C LEU A 34 6.57 -11.22 1.42
N GLY A 35 5.45 -11.42 0.74
CA GLY A 35 4.34 -10.48 0.78
C GLY A 35 3.66 -10.50 2.14
N ALA A 36 2.91 -9.43 2.46
CA ALA A 36 2.19 -9.36 3.72
C ALA A 36 1.16 -10.48 3.83
N LYS A 37 1.01 -11.00 5.04
CA LYS A 37 0.03 -12.06 5.31
C LYS A 37 -1.39 -11.65 4.90
N TYR A 38 -1.72 -10.37 5.10
CA TYR A 38 -3.01 -9.82 4.70
C TYR A 38 -3.30 -10.02 3.22
N THR A 39 -2.30 -9.82 2.36
CA THR A 39 -2.49 -9.89 0.90
C THR A 39 -2.37 -11.30 0.33
N SER A 40 -1.80 -12.25 1.08
CA SER A 40 -1.52 -13.59 0.55
C SER A 40 -2.77 -14.34 0.09
N SER A 41 -3.90 -14.15 0.77
CA SER A 41 -5.16 -14.77 0.41
C SER A 41 -6.06 -13.87 -0.44
N ARG A 42 -5.59 -12.67 -0.80
CA ARG A 42 -6.37 -11.66 -1.51
C ARG A 42 -5.73 -11.25 -2.84
N ARG A 43 -4.88 -12.12 -3.36
CA ARG A 43 -4.22 -11.90 -4.67
C ARG A 43 -5.23 -12.09 -5.80
N PRO A 44 -5.05 -11.42 -6.94
CA PRO A 44 -3.97 -10.46 -7.20
C PRO A 44 -4.24 -9.09 -6.57
N VAL A 45 -3.16 -8.36 -6.30
CA VAL A 45 -3.25 -7.00 -5.77
C VAL A 45 -2.60 -6.03 -6.76
N LYS A 46 -3.02 -4.77 -6.73
CA LYS A 46 -2.43 -3.73 -7.59
C LYS A 46 -2.29 -2.42 -6.82
N ILE A 47 -1.28 -1.63 -7.20
CA ILE A 47 -1.07 -0.31 -6.62
C ILE A 47 -2.12 0.64 -7.17
N VAL A 48 -2.86 1.31 -6.27
CA VAL A 48 -3.86 2.31 -6.66
C VAL A 48 -3.46 3.71 -6.16
N PHE A 49 -2.43 3.82 -5.34
CA PHE A 49 -1.91 5.09 -4.85
C PHE A 49 -0.47 4.89 -4.40
N SER A 50 0.41 5.87 -4.67
CA SER A 50 1.76 5.88 -4.12
C SER A 50 2.24 7.30 -3.91
N LYS A 51 3.10 7.50 -2.91
CA LYS A 51 3.69 8.79 -2.61
C LYS A 51 5.12 8.59 -2.11
N LYS A 52 6.03 9.44 -2.57
CA LYS A 52 7.44 9.36 -2.26
C LYS A 52 7.79 10.21 -1.03
N PHE A 53 8.67 9.70 -0.19
CA PHE A 53 9.15 10.41 1.00
C PHE A 53 10.68 10.30 1.07
N LYS A 54 11.31 11.32 1.66
CA LYS A 54 12.77 11.35 1.79
C LYS A 54 13.29 10.32 2.78
N ASN A 55 12.53 10.04 3.85
CA ASN A 55 12.98 9.14 4.89
C ASN A 55 11.85 8.28 5.43
N ARG A 56 12.23 7.24 6.17
CA ARG A 56 11.27 6.29 6.71
C ARG A 56 10.31 6.91 7.72
N SER A 57 10.80 7.85 8.54
CA SER A 57 9.99 8.48 9.56
C SER A 57 8.77 9.20 8.96
N SER A 58 9.00 9.99 7.91
CA SER A 58 7.91 10.69 7.22
C SER A 58 6.93 9.72 6.58
N ALA A 59 7.44 8.67 5.93
CA ALA A 59 6.61 7.65 5.30
C ALA A 59 5.77 6.90 6.34
N SER A 60 6.37 6.53 7.47
CA SER A 60 5.68 5.82 8.55
C SER A 60 4.58 6.65 9.20
N LYS A 61 4.81 7.95 9.36
CA LYS A 61 3.79 8.86 9.90
C LYS A 61 2.57 8.91 8.99
N GLU A 62 2.80 9.01 7.69
CA GLU A 62 1.71 9.04 6.71
C GLU A 62 1.00 7.69 6.64
N GLU A 63 1.74 6.60 6.71
CA GLU A 63 1.16 5.26 6.76
C GLU A 63 0.18 5.11 7.93
N SER A 64 0.62 5.52 9.13
CA SER A 64 -0.23 5.47 10.32
C SER A 64 -1.48 6.32 10.15
N ARG A 65 -1.33 7.53 9.60
CA ARG A 65 -2.46 8.42 9.37
C ARG A 65 -3.48 7.79 8.42
N ILE A 66 -3.00 7.23 7.31
CA ILE A 66 -3.88 6.63 6.31
C ILE A 66 -4.56 5.37 6.83
N LYS A 67 -3.85 4.55 7.61
CA LYS A 67 -4.43 3.34 8.19
C LYS A 67 -5.61 3.63 9.12
N LYS A 68 -5.63 4.81 9.73
CA LYS A 68 -6.72 5.23 10.62
C LYS A 68 -7.92 5.79 9.87
N LEU A 69 -7.79 6.07 8.57
CA LEU A 69 -8.90 6.59 7.79
C LEU A 69 -9.93 5.49 7.51
N LYS A 70 -11.19 5.89 7.47
CA LYS A 70 -12.27 5.00 7.02
C LYS A 70 -12.10 4.71 5.52
N LYS A 71 -12.65 3.60 5.07
CA LYS A 71 -12.50 3.17 3.68
C LYS A 71 -12.90 4.24 2.68
N HIS A 72 -14.00 4.94 2.90
CA HIS A 72 -14.45 5.98 1.96
C HIS A 72 -13.45 7.14 1.86
N LYS A 73 -12.75 7.46 2.94
CA LYS A 73 -11.70 8.48 2.91
C LYS A 73 -10.48 8.03 2.12
N LYS A 74 -10.11 6.75 2.24
CA LYS A 74 -9.03 6.17 1.44
C LYS A 74 -9.37 6.19 -0.04
N LEU A 75 -10.64 5.88 -0.38
CA LEU A 75 -11.09 5.91 -1.77
C LEU A 75 -11.06 7.32 -2.35
N GLU A 76 -11.40 8.35 -1.56
CA GLU A 76 -11.28 9.74 -1.99
C GLU A 76 -9.83 10.10 -2.31
N LEU A 77 -8.89 9.65 -1.47
CA LEU A 77 -7.46 9.88 -1.67
C LEU A 77 -7.00 9.25 -3.00
N ILE A 78 -7.44 8.04 -3.27
CA ILE A 78 -7.11 7.31 -4.50
C ILE A 78 -7.65 8.04 -5.73
N LYS A 79 -8.84 8.58 -5.66
CA LYS A 79 -9.46 9.29 -6.79
C LYS A 79 -8.77 10.59 -7.18
N LYS A 80 -7.95 11.15 -6.31
CA LYS A 80 -7.24 12.40 -6.57
C LYS A 80 -5.99 12.24 -7.42
N ILE A 81 -5.66 11.04 -7.81
CA ILE A 81 -4.46 10.77 -8.61
C ILE A 81 -4.75 10.88 -10.09
#